data_77c68a55a85b4aa0cb009d02e9b1de09
#
_entry.id   77c68a55a85b4aa0cb009d02e9b1de09
#
_cell.length_a   1.000
_cell.length_b   1.000
_cell.length_c   1.000
_cell.angle_alpha   90.00
_cell.angle_beta   90.00
_cell.angle_gamma   90.00
#
_symmetry.space_group_name_H-M   'P 1'
#
loop_
_entity.id
_entity.type
_entity.pdbx_description
1 polymer ?
#
loop_
_entity_poly.entity_id
_entity_poly.type
_entity_poly.pdbx_seq_one_letter_code
_entity_poly.pdbx_strand_id
1 'polypeptide(L)'
;MDKLAKDSVIGLVKTVAEGLKPGSDVANLSVLGYDPAVCYTGRSPLEAGSIGIDMLEDDVSFRCNLVTVSEEENFEDRTLVDYCADDISTAEAKELITYLASHFDNDEFKLYSGVSYRHCLIWHKGTLDVGTLTPPHDITGRKVTEYVPNHPNAEKLFDMMKKSYDILANHPINVE
;
A
#
# COMPACT_ATOMS: atom_id res chain seq x y z
N MET A 1 -10.91 -20.99 -25.26
CA MET A 1 -9.95 -20.13 -25.96
C MET A 1 -9.64 -20.63 -27.36
N ASP A 2 -9.22 -21.88 -27.56
CA ASP A 2 -8.79 -22.40 -28.88
C ASP A 2 -9.84 -22.34 -29.98
N LYS A 3 -11.11 -22.49 -29.65
CA LYS A 3 -12.21 -22.38 -30.62
C LYS A 3 -12.38 -20.93 -31.11
N LEU A 4 -12.28 -19.95 -30.20
CA LEU A 4 -12.35 -18.52 -30.53
C LEU A 4 -11.13 -18.11 -31.37
N ALA A 5 -9.93 -18.61 -31.02
CA ALA A 5 -8.71 -18.29 -31.75
C ALA A 5 -8.73 -18.74 -33.21
N LYS A 6 -9.42 -19.85 -33.51
CA LYS A 6 -9.54 -20.37 -34.90
C LYS A 6 -10.36 -19.49 -35.82
N ASP A 7 -11.35 -18.78 -35.25
CA ASP A 7 -12.32 -17.99 -35.99
C ASP A 7 -12.08 -16.46 -35.82
N SER A 8 -10.94 -16.08 -35.21
CA SER A 8 -10.63 -14.68 -34.84
C SER A 8 -9.31 -14.21 -35.43
N VAL A 9 -9.18 -12.91 -35.58
CA VAL A 9 -7.89 -12.24 -35.83
C VAL A 9 -7.21 -11.99 -34.48
N ILE A 10 -6.01 -12.50 -34.30
CA ILE A 10 -5.23 -12.36 -33.07
C ILE A 10 -4.05 -11.43 -33.34
N GLY A 11 -3.82 -10.50 -32.42
CA GLY A 11 -2.68 -9.59 -32.44
C GLY A 11 -2.07 -9.38 -31.08
N LEU A 12 -0.84 -8.87 -31.04
CA LEU A 12 -0.16 -8.44 -29.83
C LEU A 12 -0.30 -6.93 -29.69
N VAL A 13 -0.63 -6.49 -28.48
CA VAL A 13 -0.73 -5.07 -28.13
C VAL A 13 0.27 -4.76 -27.02
N LYS A 14 1.08 -3.72 -27.22
CA LYS A 14 1.99 -3.22 -26.18
C LYS A 14 1.16 -2.40 -25.18
N THR A 15 0.95 -2.93 -23.97
CA THR A 15 0.16 -2.31 -22.91
C THR A 15 0.98 -1.54 -21.88
N VAL A 16 2.32 -1.65 -21.93
CA VAL A 16 3.24 -0.91 -21.06
C VAL A 16 4.17 -0.08 -21.94
N ALA A 17 4.12 1.23 -21.79
CA ALA A 17 4.98 2.16 -22.51
C ALA A 17 6.45 2.03 -22.07
N GLU A 18 7.39 2.48 -22.91
CA GLU A 18 8.81 2.55 -22.55
C GLU A 18 9.04 3.45 -21.34
N GLY A 19 9.93 3.02 -20.42
CA GLY A 19 10.25 3.75 -19.21
C GLY A 19 9.31 3.52 -18.04
N LEU A 20 8.16 2.87 -18.24
CA LEU A 20 7.25 2.52 -17.15
C LEU A 20 7.54 1.09 -16.63
N LYS A 21 7.43 0.91 -15.30
CA LYS A 21 7.51 -0.43 -14.72
C LYS A 21 6.27 -1.23 -15.10
N PRO A 22 6.43 -2.51 -15.48
CA PRO A 22 5.29 -3.39 -15.73
C PRO A 22 4.40 -3.53 -14.48
N GLY A 23 3.11 -3.28 -14.65
CA GLY A 23 2.11 -3.40 -13.60
C GLY A 23 0.71 -3.51 -14.21
N SER A 24 -0.21 -4.14 -13.49
CA SER A 24 -1.59 -4.28 -13.94
C SER A 24 -2.32 -2.93 -14.04
N ASP A 25 -1.98 -1.99 -13.18
CA ASP A 25 -2.46 -0.62 -13.17
C ASP A 25 -2.09 0.13 -14.47
N VAL A 26 -0.81 0.14 -14.83
CA VAL A 26 -0.30 0.73 -16.06
C VAL A 26 -0.92 0.06 -17.31
N ALA A 27 -0.94 -1.28 -17.32
CA ALA A 27 -1.49 -2.03 -18.45
C ALA A 27 -3.00 -1.79 -18.62
N ASN A 28 -3.77 -1.75 -17.51
CA ASN A 28 -5.20 -1.48 -17.56
C ASN A 28 -5.52 -0.07 -18.04
N LEU A 29 -4.77 0.94 -17.61
CA LEU A 29 -4.92 2.31 -18.14
C LEU A 29 -4.75 2.32 -19.66
N SER A 30 -3.70 1.67 -20.18
CA SER A 30 -3.46 1.58 -21.61
C SER A 30 -4.59 0.86 -22.36
N VAL A 31 -5.11 -0.24 -21.82
CA VAL A 31 -6.23 -1.00 -22.42
C VAL A 31 -7.51 -0.16 -22.44
N LEU A 32 -7.72 0.69 -21.43
CA LEU A 32 -8.86 1.61 -21.35
C LEU A 32 -8.69 2.86 -22.23
N GLY A 33 -7.57 3.01 -22.93
CA GLY A 33 -7.31 4.13 -23.85
C GLY A 33 -6.69 5.36 -23.21
N TYR A 34 -6.24 5.28 -21.97
CA TYR A 34 -5.47 6.34 -21.32
C TYR A 34 -3.98 6.16 -21.61
N ASP A 35 -3.24 7.26 -21.72
CA ASP A 35 -1.78 7.23 -21.80
C ASP A 35 -1.18 7.23 -20.38
N PRO A 36 -0.64 6.10 -19.90
CA PRO A 36 -0.07 6.05 -18.55
C PRO A 36 1.14 6.99 -18.35
N ALA A 37 1.86 7.33 -19.42
CA ALA A 37 2.98 8.26 -19.34
C ALA A 37 2.53 9.68 -18.96
N VAL A 38 1.26 10.00 -19.21
CA VAL A 38 0.67 11.31 -18.91
C VAL A 38 -0.15 11.30 -17.63
N CYS A 39 -0.96 10.25 -17.41
CA CYS A 39 -1.96 10.25 -16.34
C CYS A 39 -1.60 9.39 -15.13
N TYR A 40 -0.56 8.55 -15.20
CA TYR A 40 -0.21 7.66 -14.09
C TYR A 40 0.74 8.34 -13.11
N THR A 41 0.25 8.65 -11.92
CA THR A 41 1.02 9.28 -10.83
C THR A 41 1.41 8.29 -9.74
N GLY A 42 1.00 7.03 -9.88
CA GLY A 42 1.26 5.97 -8.91
C GLY A 42 0.01 5.13 -8.64
N ARG A 43 0.20 4.02 -7.95
CA ARG A 43 -0.88 3.08 -7.62
C ARG A 43 -1.77 3.60 -6.49
N SER A 44 -1.15 4.24 -5.48
CA SER A 44 -1.85 4.66 -4.27
C SER A 44 -3.00 5.66 -4.54
N PRO A 45 -2.86 6.66 -5.43
CA PRO A 45 -3.97 7.55 -5.78
C PRO A 45 -5.17 6.82 -6.41
N LEU A 46 -4.90 5.78 -7.23
CA LEU A 46 -5.97 4.96 -7.82
C LEU A 46 -6.71 4.14 -6.76
N GLU A 47 -5.96 3.59 -5.80
CA GLU A 47 -6.55 2.85 -4.66
C GLU A 47 -7.34 3.80 -3.75
N ALA A 48 -6.85 5.01 -3.47
CA ALA A 48 -7.57 6.04 -2.72
C ALA A 48 -8.90 6.40 -3.39
N GLY A 49 -8.89 6.68 -4.70
CA GLY A 49 -10.12 6.95 -5.46
C GLY A 49 -11.10 5.77 -5.45
N SER A 50 -10.60 4.52 -5.49
CA SER A 50 -11.44 3.32 -5.49
C SER A 50 -12.22 3.11 -4.19
N ILE A 51 -11.75 3.64 -3.07
CA ILE A 51 -12.43 3.62 -1.77
C ILE A 51 -13.16 4.93 -1.44
N GLY A 52 -13.27 5.82 -2.42
CA GLY A 52 -14.05 7.06 -2.32
C GLY A 52 -13.36 8.20 -1.59
N ILE A 53 -12.02 8.23 -1.54
CA ILE A 53 -11.27 9.34 -0.99
C ILE A 53 -11.14 10.43 -2.06
N ASP A 54 -11.64 11.62 -1.76
CA ASP A 54 -11.43 12.82 -2.54
C ASP A 54 -10.12 13.48 -2.09
N MET A 55 -9.04 13.24 -2.85
CA MET A 55 -7.73 13.82 -2.59
C MET A 55 -7.68 15.27 -3.05
N LEU A 56 -7.06 16.13 -2.25
CA LEU A 56 -6.71 17.50 -2.63
C LEU A 56 -5.47 17.51 -3.53
N GLU A 57 -5.22 18.61 -4.19
CA GLU A 57 -4.13 18.75 -5.18
C GLU A 57 -2.73 18.58 -4.54
N ASP A 58 -2.59 18.96 -3.27
CA ASP A 58 -1.35 18.88 -2.49
C ASP A 58 -1.30 17.67 -1.54
N ASP A 59 -2.22 16.71 -1.68
CA ASP A 59 -2.22 15.48 -0.91
C ASP A 59 -1.29 14.43 -1.52
N VAL A 60 -0.57 13.72 -0.64
CA VAL A 60 0.20 12.56 -1.01
C VAL A 60 -0.43 11.31 -0.38
N SER A 61 -0.69 10.29 -1.20
CA SER A 61 -1.24 9.02 -0.73
C SER A 61 -0.18 7.94 -0.64
N PHE A 62 -0.22 7.15 0.44
CA PHE A 62 0.60 5.96 0.63
C PHE A 62 -0.29 4.75 0.80
N ARG A 63 0.03 3.69 0.08
CA ARG A 63 -0.56 2.39 0.36
C ARG A 63 0.03 1.84 1.66
N CYS A 64 -0.83 1.43 2.57
CA CYS A 64 -0.47 0.77 3.82
C CYS A 64 -1.01 -0.66 3.82
N ASN A 65 -0.22 -1.59 4.34
CA ASN A 65 -0.67 -2.97 4.54
C ASN A 65 -0.67 -3.32 6.03
N LEU A 66 -1.69 -4.03 6.48
CA LEU A 66 -1.56 -4.86 7.67
C LEU A 66 -0.70 -6.06 7.32
N VAL A 67 0.28 -6.35 8.17
CA VAL A 67 1.27 -7.40 7.95
C VAL A 67 1.51 -8.16 9.25
N THR A 68 1.98 -9.40 9.15
CA THR A 68 2.47 -10.15 10.30
C THR A 68 3.99 -10.04 10.37
N VAL A 69 4.50 -9.66 11.54
CA VAL A 69 5.94 -9.63 11.83
C VAL A 69 6.25 -10.57 12.99
N SER A 70 7.50 -10.99 13.10
CA SER A 70 7.99 -11.81 14.21
C SER A 70 8.07 -11.02 15.54
N GLU A 71 8.33 -11.71 16.65
CA GLU A 71 8.16 -11.20 18.01
C GLU A 71 9.45 -10.61 18.64
N GLU A 72 10.49 -10.31 17.86
CA GLU A 72 11.69 -9.68 18.39
C GLU A 72 11.37 -8.35 19.11
N GLU A 73 12.12 -8.05 20.16
CA GLU A 73 11.91 -6.87 21.02
C GLU A 73 11.98 -5.56 20.22
N ASN A 74 13.05 -5.40 19.44
CA ASN A 74 13.21 -4.21 18.60
C ASN A 74 12.47 -4.37 17.28
N PHE A 75 11.71 -3.36 16.89
CA PHE A 75 10.96 -3.37 15.62
C PHE A 75 11.87 -3.64 14.42
N GLU A 76 13.05 -3.04 14.39
CA GLU A 76 14.01 -3.15 13.29
C GLU A 76 14.60 -4.57 13.14
N ASP A 77 14.62 -5.37 14.21
CA ASP A 77 15.14 -6.74 14.18
C ASP A 77 14.11 -7.76 13.70
N ARG A 78 12.86 -7.36 13.59
CA ARG A 78 11.75 -8.23 13.20
C ARG A 78 11.85 -8.71 11.78
N THR A 79 11.33 -9.89 11.55
CA THR A 79 11.17 -10.49 10.22
C THR A 79 9.75 -10.27 9.74
N LEU A 80 9.56 -9.84 8.50
CA LEU A 80 8.24 -9.83 7.87
C LEU A 80 7.82 -11.28 7.59
N VAL A 81 6.90 -11.80 8.38
CA VAL A 81 6.42 -13.19 8.27
C VAL A 81 5.41 -13.32 7.14
N ASP A 82 4.42 -12.42 7.10
CA ASP A 82 3.40 -12.42 6.08
C ASP A 82 2.99 -10.99 5.70
N TYR A 83 2.93 -10.72 4.40
CA TYR A 83 2.61 -9.40 3.83
C TYR A 83 1.11 -9.10 3.78
N CYS A 84 0.24 -10.08 4.03
CA CYS A 84 -1.21 -9.97 3.95
C CYS A 84 -1.94 -10.28 5.26
N ALA A 85 -1.21 -10.44 6.38
CA ALA A 85 -1.77 -10.75 7.70
C ALA A 85 -2.76 -11.93 7.65
N ASP A 86 -2.31 -13.07 7.07
CA ASP A 86 -3.09 -14.30 6.87
C ASP A 86 -4.42 -14.07 6.12
N ASP A 87 -4.39 -13.21 5.10
CA ASP A 87 -5.56 -12.78 4.34
C ASP A 87 -6.69 -12.25 5.23
N ILE A 88 -6.34 -11.44 6.23
CA ILE A 88 -7.27 -10.84 7.19
C ILE A 88 -8.56 -10.37 6.52
N SER A 89 -9.71 -10.65 7.16
CA SER A 89 -11.01 -10.23 6.62
C SER A 89 -11.14 -8.69 6.58
N THR A 90 -11.90 -8.18 5.62
CA THR A 90 -12.15 -6.73 5.52
C THR A 90 -12.81 -6.17 6.77
N ALA A 91 -13.63 -6.96 7.48
CA ALA A 91 -14.31 -6.53 8.70
C ALA A 91 -13.34 -6.31 9.84
N GLU A 92 -12.47 -7.29 10.13
CA GLU A 92 -11.42 -7.21 11.16
C GLU A 92 -10.41 -6.11 10.83
N ALA A 93 -9.94 -6.07 9.58
CA ALA A 93 -9.02 -5.04 9.13
C ALA A 93 -9.60 -3.63 9.27
N LYS A 94 -10.89 -3.44 9.00
CA LYS A 94 -11.57 -2.16 9.20
C LYS A 94 -11.58 -1.74 10.66
N GLU A 95 -11.80 -2.69 11.58
CA GLU A 95 -11.76 -2.42 13.02
C GLU A 95 -10.37 -1.99 13.46
N LEU A 96 -9.33 -2.75 13.09
CA LEU A 96 -7.93 -2.42 13.40
C LEU A 96 -7.50 -1.05 12.84
N ILE A 97 -7.84 -0.76 11.58
CA ILE A 97 -7.48 0.52 10.96
C ILE A 97 -8.27 1.68 11.56
N THR A 98 -9.53 1.50 11.91
CA THR A 98 -10.31 2.53 12.60
C THR A 98 -9.72 2.82 13.98
N TYR A 99 -9.26 1.78 14.67
CA TYR A 99 -8.56 1.93 15.94
C TYR A 99 -7.24 2.68 15.79
N LEU A 100 -6.42 2.33 14.81
CA LEU A 100 -5.18 3.07 14.49
C LEU A 100 -5.46 4.53 14.09
N ALA A 101 -6.49 4.77 13.29
CA ALA A 101 -6.89 6.12 12.89
C ALA A 101 -7.18 7.01 14.09
N SER A 102 -7.80 6.46 15.15
CA SER A 102 -8.05 7.21 16.39
C SER A 102 -6.77 7.70 17.10
N HIS A 103 -5.61 7.10 16.79
CA HIS A 103 -4.30 7.47 17.35
C HIS A 103 -3.46 8.33 16.40
N PHE A 104 -3.67 8.20 15.09
CA PHE A 104 -2.83 8.83 14.07
C PHE A 104 -3.48 9.98 13.32
N ASP A 105 -4.81 9.98 13.21
CA ASP A 105 -5.52 11.03 12.49
C ASP A 105 -5.34 12.39 13.13
N ASN A 106 -4.94 13.35 12.30
CA ASN A 106 -4.76 14.75 12.67
C ASN A 106 -4.92 15.63 11.42
N ASP A 107 -4.53 16.90 11.49
CA ASP A 107 -4.61 17.83 10.35
C ASP A 107 -3.62 17.49 9.23
N GLU A 108 -2.59 16.70 9.51
CA GLU A 108 -1.54 16.32 8.55
C GLU A 108 -1.77 14.94 7.97
N PHE A 109 -2.24 13.98 8.78
CA PHE A 109 -2.39 12.58 8.38
C PHE A 109 -3.82 12.09 8.57
N LYS A 110 -4.29 11.28 7.61
CA LYS A 110 -5.57 10.56 7.67
C LYS A 110 -5.39 9.12 7.20
N LEU A 111 -5.82 8.17 8.02
CA LEU A 111 -5.73 6.74 7.73
C LEU A 111 -7.11 6.20 7.35
N TYR A 112 -7.20 5.56 6.19
CA TYR A 112 -8.43 5.02 5.64
C TYR A 112 -8.37 3.50 5.46
N SER A 113 -9.42 2.81 5.90
CA SER A 113 -9.54 1.37 5.67
C SER A 113 -9.93 1.08 4.22
N GLY A 114 -9.24 0.12 3.62
CA GLY A 114 -9.55 -0.44 2.31
C GLY A 114 -10.10 -1.86 2.41
N VAL A 115 -9.65 -2.73 1.54
CA VAL A 115 -10.11 -4.13 1.44
C VAL A 115 -9.05 -5.08 1.96
N SER A 116 -9.43 -5.99 2.87
CA SER A 116 -8.54 -6.96 3.49
C SER A 116 -7.33 -6.23 4.11
N TYR A 117 -6.13 -6.67 3.86
CA TYR A 117 -4.89 -6.09 4.39
C TYR A 117 -4.44 -4.76 3.75
N ARG A 118 -5.17 -4.23 2.75
CA ARG A 118 -4.77 -3.05 1.95
C ARG A 118 -5.53 -1.81 2.37
N HIS A 119 -4.80 -0.77 2.76
CA HIS A 119 -5.31 0.48 3.31
C HIS A 119 -4.58 1.67 2.69
N CYS A 120 -5.04 2.87 3.01
CA CYS A 120 -4.48 4.10 2.46
C CYS A 120 -4.23 5.12 3.58
N LEU A 121 -3.03 5.72 3.58
CA LEU A 121 -2.68 6.88 4.37
C LEU A 121 -2.64 8.09 3.44
N ILE A 122 -3.34 9.15 3.80
CA ILE A 122 -3.23 10.46 3.14
C ILE A 122 -2.37 11.37 4.02
N TRP A 123 -1.41 12.00 3.40
CA TRP A 123 -0.57 13.04 4.00
C TRP A 123 -0.91 14.38 3.36
N HIS A 124 -1.68 15.22 4.07
CA HIS A 124 -2.06 16.56 3.61
C HIS A 124 -0.83 17.45 3.52
N LYS A 125 -0.67 18.14 2.38
CA LYS A 125 0.50 18.95 2.05
C LYS A 125 1.82 18.20 2.21
N GLY A 126 1.78 16.90 1.91
CA GLY A 126 2.91 15.99 2.04
C GLY A 126 3.98 16.19 0.97
N THR A 127 4.99 15.35 1.00
CA THR A 127 6.04 15.31 -0.01
C THR A 127 6.23 13.91 -0.57
N LEU A 128 6.55 13.80 -1.86
CA LEU A 128 6.96 12.56 -2.49
C LEU A 128 8.46 12.25 -2.27
N ASP A 129 9.22 13.22 -1.76
CA ASP A 129 10.64 13.05 -1.44
C ASP A 129 10.81 12.37 -0.06
N VAL A 130 10.47 11.08 -0.02
CA VAL A 130 10.52 10.23 1.17
C VAL A 130 11.52 9.07 1.04
N GLY A 131 12.35 9.12 0.00
CA GLY A 131 13.29 8.04 -0.31
C GLY A 131 12.58 6.79 -0.84
N THR A 132 13.23 5.64 -0.68
CA THR A 132 12.68 4.36 -1.15
C THR A 132 11.75 3.76 -0.10
N LEU A 133 10.54 3.45 -0.50
CA LEU A 133 9.58 2.67 0.28
C LEU A 133 9.45 1.28 -0.38
N THR A 134 9.76 0.23 0.36
CA THR A 134 9.74 -1.14 -0.16
C THR A 134 8.40 -1.80 0.13
N PRO A 135 7.71 -2.34 -0.89
CA PRO A 135 6.46 -3.07 -0.68
C PRO A 135 6.66 -4.32 0.18
N PRO A 136 5.77 -4.62 1.15
CA PRO A 136 5.93 -5.76 2.04
C PRO A 136 6.07 -7.12 1.32
N HIS A 137 5.38 -7.32 0.20
CA HIS A 137 5.44 -8.58 -0.55
C HIS A 137 6.82 -8.88 -1.18
N ASP A 138 7.69 -7.87 -1.31
CA ASP A 138 9.06 -8.04 -1.83
C ASP A 138 10.05 -8.51 -0.75
N ILE A 139 9.65 -8.44 0.53
CA ILE A 139 10.54 -8.69 1.67
C ILE A 139 10.03 -9.77 2.63
N THR A 140 9.04 -10.56 2.24
CA THR A 140 8.56 -11.70 3.04
C THR A 140 9.70 -12.65 3.37
N GLY A 141 9.83 -13.03 4.64
CA GLY A 141 10.91 -13.86 5.17
C GLY A 141 12.23 -13.11 5.41
N ARG A 142 12.25 -11.78 5.28
CA ARG A 142 13.45 -10.96 5.52
C ARG A 142 13.27 -10.05 6.73
N LYS A 143 14.39 -9.69 7.36
CA LYS A 143 14.42 -8.68 8.42
C LYS A 143 14.01 -7.32 7.85
N VAL A 144 13.21 -6.56 8.59
CA VAL A 144 12.72 -5.25 8.14
C VAL A 144 13.78 -4.16 8.15
N THR A 145 14.88 -4.33 8.88
CA THR A 145 15.95 -3.34 9.08
C THR A 145 16.44 -2.67 7.79
N GLU A 146 16.65 -3.47 6.73
CA GLU A 146 17.18 -2.96 5.46
C GLU A 146 16.14 -2.25 4.60
N TYR A 147 14.86 -2.34 4.97
CA TYR A 147 13.72 -1.93 4.16
C TYR A 147 12.84 -0.89 4.81
N VAL A 148 13.13 -0.52 6.06
CA VAL A 148 12.43 0.58 6.74
C VAL A 148 12.73 1.92 6.05
N PRO A 149 11.79 2.86 6.07
CA PRO A 149 12.02 4.19 5.53
C PRO A 149 13.27 4.83 6.16
N ASN A 150 14.23 5.19 5.33
CA ASN A 150 15.47 5.83 5.77
C ASN A 150 15.70 7.14 5.00
N HIS A 151 14.86 8.12 5.28
CA HIS A 151 14.92 9.45 4.70
C HIS A 151 14.40 10.46 5.73
N PRO A 152 14.97 11.66 5.85
CA PRO A 152 14.52 12.66 6.84
C PRO A 152 13.02 12.97 6.74
N ASN A 153 12.48 13.07 5.53
CA ASN A 153 11.05 13.33 5.33
C ASN A 153 10.16 12.11 5.61
N ALA A 154 10.72 10.91 5.74
CA ALA A 154 9.99 9.69 6.03
C ALA A 154 10.00 9.28 7.51
N GLU A 155 10.64 10.06 8.38
CA GLU A 155 10.76 9.78 9.82
C GLU A 155 9.38 9.60 10.47
N LYS A 156 8.42 10.47 10.15
CA LYS A 156 7.04 10.36 10.66
C LYS A 156 6.36 9.08 10.20
N LEU A 157 6.57 8.66 8.95
CA LEU A 157 6.00 7.40 8.41
C LEU A 157 6.59 6.19 9.14
N PHE A 158 7.89 6.20 9.37
CA PHE A 158 8.56 5.14 10.12
C PHE A 158 8.11 5.08 11.58
N ASP A 159 7.94 6.23 12.24
CA ASP A 159 7.40 6.31 13.59
C ASP A 159 5.97 5.76 13.67
N MET A 160 5.12 6.04 12.69
CA MET A 160 3.78 5.47 12.60
C MET A 160 3.83 3.94 12.45
N MET A 161 4.76 3.41 11.64
CA MET A 161 4.95 1.96 11.50
C MET A 161 5.31 1.29 12.84
N LYS A 162 6.27 1.84 13.57
CA LYS A 162 6.66 1.33 14.90
C LYS A 162 5.51 1.40 15.90
N LYS A 163 4.89 2.56 16.01
CA LYS A 163 3.76 2.77 16.93
C LYS A 163 2.57 1.90 16.60
N SER A 164 2.29 1.64 15.31
CA SER A 164 1.18 0.77 14.92
C SER A 164 1.35 -0.64 15.45
N TYR A 165 2.58 -1.17 15.48
CA TYR A 165 2.85 -2.45 16.08
C TYR A 165 2.49 -2.46 17.57
N ASP A 166 2.99 -1.50 18.35
CA ASP A 166 2.76 -1.43 19.80
C ASP A 166 1.26 -1.28 20.12
N ILE A 167 0.54 -0.49 19.31
CA ILE A 167 -0.91 -0.27 19.47
C ILE A 167 -1.69 -1.54 19.15
N LEU A 168 -1.37 -2.22 18.04
CA LEU A 168 -2.12 -3.37 17.56
C LEU A 168 -1.78 -4.66 18.32
N ALA A 169 -0.58 -4.80 18.87
CA ALA A 169 -0.16 -6.01 19.58
C ALA A 169 -1.10 -6.38 20.74
N ASN A 170 -1.76 -5.39 21.34
CA ASN A 170 -2.69 -5.58 22.46
C ASN A 170 -4.17 -5.46 22.07
N HIS A 171 -4.47 -5.33 20.78
CA HIS A 171 -5.85 -5.25 20.32
C HIS A 171 -6.53 -6.63 20.43
N PRO A 172 -7.80 -6.73 20.89
CA PRO A 172 -8.48 -8.03 21.07
C PRO A 172 -8.43 -8.95 19.85
N ILE A 173 -8.54 -8.40 18.64
CA ILE A 173 -8.43 -9.19 17.38
C ILE A 173 -7.08 -9.89 17.24
N ASN A 174 -6.01 -9.37 17.82
CA ASN A 174 -4.65 -9.92 17.72
C ASN A 174 -4.25 -10.78 18.91
N VAL A 175 -5.07 -10.87 19.95
CA VAL A 175 -4.78 -11.59 21.22
C VAL A 175 -5.53 -12.92 21.30
N GLU A 176 -6.51 -13.16 20.41
CA GLU A 176 -7.22 -14.45 20.31
C GLU A 176 -6.41 -15.48 19.50
#